data_a9663ed08674bdaaa88d7b58c42c5ac8
#
_entry.id   a9663ed08674bdaaa88d7b58c42c5ac8
#
_cell.length_a   1.000
_cell.length_b   1.000
_cell.length_c   1.000
_cell.angle_alpha   90.00
_cell.angle_beta   90.00
_cell.angle_gamma   90.00
#
_symmetry.space_group_name_H-M   'P 1'
#
loop_
_entity.id
_entity.type
_entity.pdbx_description
1 polymer ?
#
loop_
_entity_poly.entity_id
_entity_poly.type
_entity_poly.pdbx_seq_one_letter_code
_entity_poly.pdbx_strand_id
1 'polypeptide(L)'
;MASTSETGHAKNVANFQNLIAFVTGYGATYNPSKNALKLPQLIALKTEADSKLADVVAKNTAYNNKVNERITAFSGLKSLSTRLVNALQTTDATDQIIKDAKGFNKKMQGQRASATATTPTDPNTPAPNTISTSQQSYTQQIQHLAGLISVLESEPSYTPNETDLQIATLQAKQNDLTTKNEEVATSYANISNSRIARNTTLYSTEGSIFDVASEVKKYIK
;
A
#
# COMPACT_ATOMS: atom_id res chain seq x y z
N MET A 1 -11.57 37.99 3.62
CA MET A 1 -10.28 37.63 3.00
C MET A 1 -9.88 36.26 3.52
N ALA A 2 -9.58 35.31 2.64
CA ALA A 2 -9.06 34.01 3.07
C ALA A 2 -7.71 34.23 3.78
N SER A 3 -7.49 33.55 4.90
CA SER A 3 -6.22 33.60 5.61
C SER A 3 -5.10 33.11 4.67
N THR A 4 -4.09 33.95 4.45
CA THR A 4 -2.89 33.59 3.69
C THR A 4 -1.83 32.88 4.56
N SER A 5 -2.19 32.50 5.79
CA SER A 5 -1.30 31.78 6.70
C SER A 5 -1.09 30.36 6.20
N GLU A 6 0.04 30.13 5.58
CA GLU A 6 0.49 28.79 5.17
C GLU A 6 0.76 27.94 6.41
N THR A 7 0.15 26.74 6.45
CA THR A 7 0.32 25.76 7.54
C THR A 7 0.92 24.47 6.99
N GLY A 8 1.53 23.68 7.86
CA GLY A 8 2.06 22.35 7.50
C GLY A 8 3.43 22.06 8.09
N HIS A 9 3.86 20.82 7.95
CA HIS A 9 5.11 20.34 8.55
C HIS A 9 6.35 21.10 8.07
N ALA A 10 6.48 21.31 6.76
CA ALA A 10 7.62 22.04 6.19
C ALA A 10 7.63 23.51 6.66
N LYS A 11 6.46 24.16 6.75
CA LYS A 11 6.36 25.53 7.26
C LYS A 11 6.80 25.63 8.71
N ASN A 12 6.46 24.65 9.54
CA ASN A 12 6.89 24.61 10.94
C ASN A 12 8.42 24.53 11.07
N VAL A 13 9.07 23.72 10.25
CA VAL A 13 10.53 23.62 10.19
C VAL A 13 11.14 24.95 9.69
N ALA A 14 10.55 25.58 8.68
CA ALA A 14 10.98 26.91 8.21
C ALA A 14 10.83 27.99 9.29
N ASN A 15 9.74 27.97 10.06
CA ASN A 15 9.56 28.90 11.19
C ASN A 15 10.60 28.66 12.30
N PHE A 16 10.98 27.39 12.53
CA PHE A 16 12.08 27.08 13.46
C PHE A 16 13.43 27.55 12.95
N GLN A 17 13.69 27.47 11.64
CA GLN A 17 14.88 28.05 11.01
C GLN A 17 14.93 29.58 11.21
N ASN A 18 13.80 30.27 11.07
CA ASN A 18 13.73 31.72 11.34
C ASN A 18 14.05 32.01 12.81
N LEU A 19 13.54 31.20 13.75
CA LEU A 19 13.87 31.35 15.17
C LEU A 19 15.39 31.19 15.42
N ILE A 20 16.03 30.19 14.79
CA ILE A 20 17.50 30.01 14.85
C ILE A 20 18.23 31.24 14.32
N ALA A 21 17.78 31.84 13.22
CA ALA A 21 18.39 33.06 12.66
C ALA A 21 18.29 34.24 13.63
N PHE A 22 17.14 34.47 14.28
CA PHE A 22 17.00 35.48 15.31
C PHE A 22 17.92 35.26 16.51
N VAL A 23 17.98 34.04 17.02
CA VAL A 23 18.86 33.64 18.13
C VAL A 23 20.32 33.85 17.78
N THR A 24 20.73 33.53 16.55
CA THR A 24 22.09 33.79 16.05
C THR A 24 22.40 35.28 16.03
N GLY A 25 21.43 36.12 15.67
CA GLY A 25 21.60 37.59 15.68
C GLY A 25 21.83 38.21 17.05
N TYR A 26 21.38 37.55 18.15
CA TYR A 26 21.68 38.01 19.51
C TYR A 26 23.15 37.76 19.92
N GLY A 27 23.91 36.94 19.20
CA GLY A 27 25.31 36.68 19.47
C GLY A 27 25.57 36.19 20.91
N ALA A 28 26.57 36.79 21.59
CA ALA A 28 26.97 36.36 22.94
C ALA A 28 25.92 36.63 24.02
N THR A 29 24.90 37.46 23.78
CA THR A 29 23.82 37.71 24.74
C THR A 29 22.84 36.54 24.83
N TYR A 30 22.78 35.66 23.83
CA TYR A 30 22.05 34.43 23.89
C TYR A 30 22.92 33.31 24.49
N ASN A 31 22.79 33.09 25.79
CA ASN A 31 23.59 32.09 26.52
C ASN A 31 22.74 31.28 27.51
N PRO A 32 21.81 30.44 27.01
CA PRO A 32 20.98 29.61 27.89
C PRO A 32 21.81 28.54 28.62
N SER A 33 21.47 28.28 29.88
CA SER A 33 22.10 27.23 30.71
C SER A 33 21.67 25.83 30.25
N LYS A 34 20.40 25.69 29.82
CA LYS A 34 19.85 24.41 29.31
C LYS A 34 20.48 24.04 27.99
N ASN A 35 21.16 22.88 27.95
CA ASN A 35 21.91 22.46 26.76
C ASN A 35 21.07 22.39 25.49
N ALA A 36 19.84 21.87 25.60
CA ALA A 36 18.91 21.72 24.47
C ALA A 36 18.57 23.05 23.75
N LEU A 37 18.73 24.18 24.45
CA LEU A 37 18.46 25.52 23.90
C LEU A 37 19.68 26.17 23.26
N LYS A 38 20.87 25.59 23.40
CA LYS A 38 22.09 26.17 22.80
C LYS A 38 22.04 26.09 21.27
N LEU A 39 22.60 27.09 20.61
CA LEU A 39 22.55 27.23 19.15
C LEU A 39 22.96 25.97 18.37
N PRO A 40 24.06 25.24 18.73
CA PRO A 40 24.41 24.00 18.03
C PRO A 40 23.30 22.94 18.11
N GLN A 41 22.58 22.83 19.23
CA GLN A 41 21.51 21.86 19.44
C GLN A 41 20.26 22.25 18.65
N LEU A 42 19.93 23.54 18.56
CA LEU A 42 18.84 24.03 17.72
C LEU A 42 19.09 23.71 16.23
N ILE A 43 20.33 23.90 15.76
CA ILE A 43 20.73 23.58 14.39
C ILE A 43 20.64 22.07 14.15
N ALA A 44 21.11 21.25 15.10
CA ALA A 44 21.04 19.79 15.00
C ALA A 44 19.57 19.31 14.92
N LEU A 45 18.69 19.82 15.78
CA LEU A 45 17.25 19.48 15.78
C LEU A 45 16.59 19.89 14.46
N LYS A 46 16.93 21.05 13.92
CA LYS A 46 16.44 21.49 12.60
C LYS A 46 16.89 20.55 11.49
N THR A 47 18.15 20.14 11.49
CA THR A 47 18.70 19.20 10.50
C THR A 47 18.00 17.82 10.60
N GLU A 48 17.74 17.36 11.82
CA GLU A 48 16.97 16.14 12.03
C GLU A 48 15.56 16.26 11.46
N ALA A 49 14.88 17.37 11.71
CA ALA A 49 13.54 17.60 11.20
C ALA A 49 13.49 17.62 9.67
N ASP A 50 14.45 18.26 9.01
CA ASP A 50 14.55 18.22 7.54
C ASP A 50 14.74 16.80 7.02
N SER A 51 15.59 16.02 7.69
CA SER A 51 15.82 14.61 7.35
C SER A 51 14.53 13.79 7.48
N LYS A 52 13.74 14.01 8.55
CA LYS A 52 12.45 13.32 8.73
C LYS A 52 11.41 13.73 7.67
N LEU A 53 11.39 15.00 7.25
CA LEU A 53 10.53 15.43 6.15
C LEU A 53 10.92 14.75 4.83
N ALA A 54 12.20 14.73 4.52
CA ALA A 54 12.75 14.09 3.32
C ALA A 54 12.47 12.57 3.31
N ASP A 55 12.62 11.88 4.46
CA ASP A 55 12.33 10.46 4.59
C ASP A 55 10.86 10.14 4.30
N VAL A 56 9.91 10.95 4.80
CA VAL A 56 8.48 10.76 4.48
C VAL A 56 8.23 10.87 2.97
N VAL A 57 8.85 11.83 2.30
CA VAL A 57 8.72 11.98 0.84
C VAL A 57 9.28 10.76 0.11
N ALA A 58 10.48 10.31 0.48
CA ALA A 58 11.13 9.13 -0.11
C ALA A 58 10.29 7.85 0.09
N LYS A 59 9.80 7.61 1.32
CA LYS A 59 8.96 6.44 1.65
C LYS A 59 7.61 6.48 0.93
N ASN A 60 7.01 7.69 0.76
CA ASN A 60 5.77 7.84 0.01
C ASN A 60 5.97 7.50 -1.47
N THR A 61 7.06 7.96 -2.07
CA THR A 61 7.41 7.61 -3.46
C THR A 61 7.64 6.10 -3.61
N ALA A 62 8.38 5.48 -2.69
CA ALA A 62 8.62 4.03 -2.70
C ALA A 62 7.30 3.24 -2.58
N TYR A 63 6.39 3.66 -1.70
CA TYR A 63 5.06 3.05 -1.57
C TYR A 63 4.25 3.14 -2.88
N ASN A 64 4.21 4.33 -3.50
CA ASN A 64 3.49 4.52 -4.76
C ASN A 64 4.07 3.64 -5.89
N ASN A 65 5.41 3.50 -5.94
CA ASN A 65 6.07 2.62 -6.91
C ASN A 65 5.65 1.15 -6.69
N LYS A 66 5.62 0.67 -5.44
CA LYS A 66 5.16 -0.69 -5.13
C LYS A 66 3.69 -0.92 -5.47
N VAL A 67 2.83 0.07 -5.25
CA VAL A 67 1.42 0.02 -5.69
C VAL A 67 1.34 -0.12 -7.22
N ASN A 68 2.10 0.68 -7.96
CA ASN A 68 2.12 0.63 -9.43
C ASN A 68 2.69 -0.70 -9.95
N GLU A 69 3.77 -1.22 -9.36
CA GLU A 69 4.33 -2.54 -9.69
C GLU A 69 3.28 -3.64 -9.50
N ARG A 70 2.55 -3.64 -8.38
CA ARG A 70 1.45 -4.58 -8.15
C ARG A 70 0.37 -4.47 -9.20
N ILE A 71 -0.12 -3.26 -9.50
CA ILE A 71 -1.14 -3.05 -10.54
C ILE A 71 -0.67 -3.63 -11.88
N THR A 72 0.58 -3.38 -12.25
CA THR A 72 1.18 -3.91 -13.49
C THR A 72 1.28 -5.43 -13.47
N ALA A 73 1.74 -6.02 -12.36
CA ALA A 73 1.88 -7.48 -12.23
C ALA A 73 0.53 -8.22 -12.37
N PHE A 74 -0.55 -7.64 -11.86
CA PHE A 74 -1.90 -8.21 -11.95
C PHE A 74 -2.63 -7.87 -13.27
N SER A 75 -2.08 -6.95 -14.07
CA SER A 75 -2.64 -6.66 -15.39
C SER A 75 -2.57 -7.91 -16.28
N GLY A 76 -3.61 -8.15 -17.06
CA GLY A 76 -3.66 -9.33 -17.94
C GLY A 76 -3.99 -10.66 -17.26
N LEU A 77 -4.11 -10.73 -15.91
CA LEU A 77 -4.41 -11.97 -15.20
C LEU A 77 -5.77 -12.59 -15.62
N LYS A 78 -6.75 -11.75 -15.89
CA LYS A 78 -8.07 -12.18 -16.41
C LYS A 78 -7.97 -12.80 -17.81
N SER A 79 -7.18 -12.19 -18.69
CA SER A 79 -6.93 -12.72 -20.03
C SER A 79 -6.16 -14.03 -19.96
N LEU A 80 -5.12 -14.12 -19.11
CA LEU A 80 -4.37 -15.33 -18.88
C LEU A 80 -5.28 -16.47 -18.40
N SER A 81 -6.14 -16.23 -17.40
CA SER A 81 -7.04 -17.27 -16.89
C SER A 81 -8.00 -17.81 -17.95
N THR A 82 -8.47 -16.96 -18.86
CA THR A 82 -9.31 -17.41 -19.99
C THR A 82 -8.51 -18.26 -20.98
N ARG A 83 -7.27 -17.88 -21.30
CA ARG A 83 -6.37 -18.65 -22.17
C ARG A 83 -6.05 -20.02 -21.58
N LEU A 84 -5.82 -20.12 -20.27
CA LEU A 84 -5.57 -21.36 -19.55
C LEU A 84 -6.75 -22.34 -19.67
N VAL A 85 -7.98 -21.84 -19.46
CA VAL A 85 -9.18 -22.65 -19.62
C VAL A 85 -9.37 -23.10 -21.07
N ASN A 86 -9.10 -22.21 -22.04
CA ASN A 86 -9.19 -22.58 -23.46
C ASN A 86 -8.15 -23.65 -23.83
N ALA A 87 -6.91 -23.52 -23.35
CA ALA A 87 -5.86 -24.54 -23.56
C ALA A 87 -6.27 -25.88 -22.96
N LEU A 88 -6.82 -25.89 -21.73
CA LEU A 88 -7.33 -27.12 -21.11
C LEU A 88 -8.46 -27.77 -21.93
N GLN A 89 -9.34 -27.00 -22.55
CA GLN A 89 -10.43 -27.51 -23.38
C GLN A 89 -9.96 -28.17 -24.69
N THR A 90 -8.71 -27.99 -25.07
CA THR A 90 -8.09 -28.64 -26.24
C THR A 90 -7.31 -29.91 -25.89
N THR A 91 -7.38 -30.35 -24.64
CA THR A 91 -6.74 -31.60 -24.13
C THR A 91 -7.80 -32.70 -23.98
N ASP A 92 -7.37 -33.88 -23.51
CA ASP A 92 -8.25 -35.01 -23.18
C ASP A 92 -8.93 -34.90 -21.81
N ALA A 93 -8.94 -33.68 -21.23
CA ALA A 93 -9.53 -33.41 -19.92
C ALA A 93 -11.03 -33.70 -19.89
N THR A 94 -11.48 -34.29 -18.78
CA THR A 94 -12.91 -34.57 -18.59
C THR A 94 -13.74 -33.29 -18.45
N ASP A 95 -15.00 -33.34 -18.81
CA ASP A 95 -15.94 -32.21 -18.65
C ASP A 95 -15.97 -31.67 -17.20
N GLN A 96 -15.77 -32.52 -16.20
CA GLN A 96 -15.75 -32.11 -14.80
C GLN A 96 -14.52 -31.26 -14.50
N ILE A 97 -13.32 -31.65 -14.93
CA ILE A 97 -12.08 -30.88 -14.77
C ILE A 97 -12.20 -29.53 -15.48
N ILE A 98 -12.72 -29.52 -16.71
CA ILE A 98 -12.98 -28.28 -17.47
C ILE A 98 -13.98 -27.37 -16.73
N LYS A 99 -15.02 -27.93 -16.12
CA LYS A 99 -16.02 -27.20 -15.33
C LYS A 99 -15.38 -26.56 -14.09
N ASP A 100 -14.50 -27.28 -13.40
CA ASP A 100 -13.80 -26.77 -12.22
C ASP A 100 -12.85 -25.61 -12.59
N ALA A 101 -12.09 -25.75 -13.67
CA ALA A 101 -11.25 -24.66 -14.21
C ALA A 101 -12.09 -23.43 -14.61
N LYS A 102 -13.24 -23.63 -15.27
CA LYS A 102 -14.19 -22.55 -15.58
C LYS A 102 -14.73 -21.87 -14.33
N GLY A 103 -14.88 -22.59 -13.23
CA GLY A 103 -15.29 -22.07 -11.93
C GLY A 103 -14.28 -21.03 -11.40
N PHE A 104 -12.98 -21.34 -11.43
CA PHE A 104 -11.92 -20.40 -11.05
C PHE A 104 -11.82 -19.21 -12.01
N ASN A 105 -11.92 -19.42 -13.32
CA ASN A 105 -11.93 -18.34 -14.29
C ASN A 105 -13.08 -17.35 -14.04
N LYS A 106 -14.32 -17.84 -13.80
CA LYS A 106 -15.47 -16.99 -13.46
C LYS A 106 -15.20 -16.12 -12.23
N LYS A 107 -14.58 -16.67 -11.18
CA LYS A 107 -14.18 -15.94 -9.98
C LYS A 107 -13.14 -14.86 -10.31
N MET A 108 -12.13 -15.18 -11.13
CA MET A 108 -11.11 -14.22 -11.57
C MET A 108 -11.70 -13.10 -12.45
N GLN A 109 -12.70 -13.40 -13.29
CA GLN A 109 -13.42 -12.40 -14.07
C GLN A 109 -14.30 -11.48 -13.21
N GLY A 110 -14.55 -11.82 -11.95
CA GLY A 110 -15.44 -11.07 -11.06
C GLY A 110 -16.92 -11.31 -11.38
N GLN A 111 -17.24 -12.40 -12.07
CA GLN A 111 -18.62 -12.75 -12.36
C GLN A 111 -19.32 -13.20 -11.07
N ARG A 112 -20.50 -12.63 -10.81
CA ARG A 112 -21.36 -13.11 -9.72
C ARG A 112 -21.78 -14.55 -9.99
N ALA A 113 -21.85 -15.37 -8.96
CA ALA A 113 -22.64 -16.60 -9.04
C ALA A 113 -24.05 -16.20 -9.47
N SER A 114 -24.58 -16.87 -10.52
CA SER A 114 -25.98 -16.65 -10.90
C SER A 114 -26.84 -16.90 -9.66
N ALA A 115 -27.59 -15.89 -9.22
CA ALA A 115 -28.62 -16.12 -8.24
C ALA A 115 -29.51 -17.24 -8.81
N THR A 116 -29.60 -18.35 -8.10
CA THR A 116 -30.66 -19.31 -8.38
C THR A 116 -31.95 -18.52 -8.21
N ALA A 117 -32.61 -18.23 -9.31
CA ALA A 117 -33.91 -17.55 -9.28
C ALA A 117 -34.90 -18.47 -8.58
N THR A 118 -34.94 -18.41 -7.27
CA THR A 118 -36.14 -18.84 -6.54
C THR A 118 -37.15 -17.73 -6.75
N THR A 119 -38.05 -17.94 -7.70
CA THR A 119 -39.24 -17.10 -7.83
C THR A 119 -39.89 -17.08 -6.45
N PRO A 120 -40.06 -15.92 -5.79
CA PRO A 120 -40.77 -15.89 -4.52
C PRO A 120 -42.19 -16.33 -4.77
N THR A 121 -42.59 -17.41 -4.12
CA THR A 121 -43.96 -17.93 -4.19
C THR A 121 -44.94 -17.07 -3.38
N ASP A 122 -44.39 -16.10 -2.60
CA ASP A 122 -45.15 -15.18 -1.77
C ASP A 122 -44.62 -13.75 -1.96
N PRO A 123 -45.45 -12.78 -2.42
CA PRO A 123 -45.06 -11.39 -2.63
C PRO A 123 -44.66 -10.64 -1.35
N ASN A 124 -44.90 -11.20 -0.16
CA ASN A 124 -44.55 -10.60 1.13
C ASN A 124 -43.23 -11.13 1.72
N THR A 125 -42.54 -12.06 1.07
CA THR A 125 -41.25 -12.57 1.56
C THR A 125 -40.13 -11.64 1.09
N PRO A 126 -39.34 -11.01 2.00
CA PRO A 126 -38.20 -10.20 1.61
C PRO A 126 -37.23 -11.04 0.77
N ALA A 127 -36.76 -10.48 -0.35
CA ALA A 127 -35.74 -11.13 -1.17
C ALA A 127 -34.53 -11.49 -0.31
N PRO A 128 -33.99 -12.72 -0.41
CA PRO A 128 -32.80 -13.09 0.37
C PRO A 128 -31.64 -12.14 0.07
N ASN A 129 -30.99 -11.63 1.12
CA ASN A 129 -29.79 -10.80 1.01
C ASN A 129 -28.72 -11.59 0.27
N THR A 130 -28.53 -11.31 -1.01
CA THR A 130 -27.43 -11.89 -1.79
C THR A 130 -26.13 -11.20 -1.40
N ILE A 131 -25.30 -11.85 -0.58
CA ILE A 131 -23.94 -11.42 -0.31
C ILE A 131 -23.17 -11.49 -1.63
N SER A 132 -22.62 -10.34 -2.06
CA SER A 132 -21.77 -10.31 -3.25
C SER A 132 -20.52 -11.17 -3.01
N THR A 133 -20.42 -12.29 -3.72
CA THR A 133 -19.25 -13.20 -3.67
C THR A 133 -18.13 -12.76 -4.62
N SER A 134 -18.17 -11.53 -5.12
CA SER A 134 -17.12 -10.96 -5.98
C SER A 134 -15.85 -10.72 -5.17
N GLN A 135 -15.09 -11.77 -4.94
CA GLN A 135 -13.81 -11.78 -4.23
C GLN A 135 -12.71 -11.30 -5.18
N GLN A 136 -12.62 -9.97 -5.40
CA GLN A 136 -11.69 -9.35 -6.36
C GLN A 136 -10.48 -8.69 -5.69
N SER A 137 -10.26 -8.89 -4.37
CA SER A 137 -9.02 -8.43 -3.74
C SER A 137 -7.79 -9.13 -4.38
N TYR A 138 -6.64 -8.48 -4.33
CA TYR A 138 -5.40 -9.06 -4.85
C TYR A 138 -5.11 -10.44 -4.25
N THR A 139 -5.30 -10.61 -2.95
CA THR A 139 -5.15 -11.91 -2.26
C THR A 139 -6.09 -12.96 -2.82
N GLN A 140 -7.36 -12.62 -3.08
CA GLN A 140 -8.32 -13.56 -3.65
C GLN A 140 -8.00 -13.92 -5.10
N GLN A 141 -7.50 -12.96 -5.89
CA GLN A 141 -7.04 -13.26 -7.25
C GLN A 141 -5.86 -14.23 -7.26
N ILE A 142 -4.91 -14.11 -6.31
CA ILE A 142 -3.82 -15.08 -6.14
C ILE A 142 -4.36 -16.46 -5.79
N GLN A 143 -5.33 -16.55 -4.86
CA GLN A 143 -5.95 -17.83 -4.48
C GLN A 143 -6.72 -18.46 -5.64
N HIS A 144 -7.43 -17.67 -6.45
CA HIS A 144 -8.12 -18.19 -7.63
C HIS A 144 -7.15 -18.68 -8.70
N LEU A 145 -6.01 -17.99 -8.88
CA LEU A 145 -4.95 -18.47 -9.77
C LEU A 145 -4.34 -19.78 -9.25
N ALA A 146 -4.05 -19.85 -7.95
CA ALA A 146 -3.55 -21.07 -7.32
C ALA A 146 -4.49 -22.27 -7.54
N GLY A 147 -5.80 -22.06 -7.33
CA GLY A 147 -6.78 -23.09 -7.57
C GLY A 147 -6.86 -23.52 -9.04
N LEU A 148 -6.77 -22.56 -9.98
CA LEU A 148 -6.73 -22.88 -11.40
C LEU A 148 -5.46 -23.69 -11.75
N ILE A 149 -4.28 -23.30 -11.26
CA ILE A 149 -3.03 -24.03 -11.46
C ILE A 149 -3.16 -25.46 -10.92
N SER A 150 -3.72 -25.65 -9.74
CA SER A 150 -3.92 -26.99 -9.15
C SER A 150 -4.83 -27.88 -10.02
N VAL A 151 -5.87 -27.33 -10.63
CA VAL A 151 -6.71 -28.07 -11.59
C VAL A 151 -5.91 -28.46 -12.83
N LEU A 152 -5.09 -27.55 -13.37
CA LEU A 152 -4.25 -27.84 -14.54
C LEU A 152 -3.20 -28.90 -14.23
N GLU A 153 -2.58 -28.87 -13.05
CA GLU A 153 -1.60 -29.86 -12.58
C GLU A 153 -2.22 -31.24 -12.41
N SER A 154 -3.49 -31.33 -12.07
CA SER A 154 -4.20 -32.60 -11.90
C SER A 154 -4.54 -33.30 -13.23
N GLU A 155 -4.37 -32.61 -14.35
CA GLU A 155 -4.68 -33.13 -15.69
C GLU A 155 -3.42 -33.51 -16.48
N PRO A 156 -3.08 -34.81 -16.59
CA PRO A 156 -1.85 -35.25 -17.25
C PRO A 156 -1.75 -34.88 -18.74
N SER A 157 -2.90 -34.68 -19.40
CA SER A 157 -2.92 -34.27 -20.82
C SER A 157 -2.67 -32.78 -21.03
N TYR A 158 -2.60 -31.98 -19.93
CA TYR A 158 -2.31 -30.56 -20.01
C TYR A 158 -0.79 -30.32 -20.17
N THR A 159 -0.31 -30.32 -21.38
CA THR A 159 1.11 -30.13 -21.76
C THR A 159 1.27 -29.06 -22.83
N PRO A 160 0.97 -27.77 -22.50
CA PRO A 160 1.02 -26.69 -23.50
C PRO A 160 2.45 -26.42 -23.98
N ASN A 161 2.59 -26.11 -25.26
CA ASN A 161 3.87 -25.69 -25.86
C ASN A 161 4.19 -24.22 -25.55
N GLU A 162 3.17 -23.40 -25.33
CA GLU A 162 3.31 -21.99 -25.01
C GLU A 162 3.90 -21.82 -23.60
N THR A 163 5.07 -21.21 -23.54
CA THR A 163 5.83 -21.07 -22.28
C THR A 163 5.04 -20.38 -21.19
N ASP A 164 4.21 -19.38 -21.53
CA ASP A 164 3.41 -18.62 -20.56
C ASP A 164 2.19 -19.39 -20.01
N LEU A 165 1.85 -20.54 -20.61
CA LEU A 165 0.80 -21.43 -20.14
C LEU A 165 1.35 -22.65 -19.35
N GLN A 166 2.67 -22.86 -19.33
CA GLN A 166 3.28 -23.99 -18.63
C GLN A 166 3.18 -23.85 -17.11
N ILE A 167 2.95 -24.93 -16.41
CA ILE A 167 2.73 -24.97 -14.96
C ILE A 167 3.86 -24.25 -14.19
N ALA A 168 5.13 -24.52 -14.53
CA ALA A 168 6.27 -23.88 -13.86
C ALA A 168 6.25 -22.34 -14.00
N THR A 169 5.86 -21.82 -15.17
CA THR A 169 5.74 -20.38 -15.43
C THR A 169 4.55 -19.79 -14.64
N LEU A 170 3.45 -20.53 -14.53
CA LEU A 170 2.28 -20.11 -13.76
C LEU A 170 2.57 -20.07 -12.25
N GLN A 171 3.30 -21.04 -11.73
CA GLN A 171 3.77 -21.05 -10.33
C GLN A 171 4.71 -19.90 -10.05
N ALA A 172 5.67 -19.63 -10.95
CA ALA A 172 6.55 -18.46 -10.85
C ALA A 172 5.73 -17.14 -10.87
N LYS A 173 4.72 -17.05 -11.73
CA LYS A 173 3.79 -15.90 -11.78
C LYS A 173 3.02 -15.74 -10.47
N GLN A 174 2.49 -16.81 -9.90
CA GLN A 174 1.78 -16.79 -8.61
C GLN A 174 2.70 -16.28 -7.48
N ASN A 175 3.95 -16.74 -7.43
CA ASN A 175 4.94 -16.30 -6.45
C ASN A 175 5.27 -14.80 -6.62
N ASP A 176 5.45 -14.32 -7.87
CA ASP A 176 5.66 -12.90 -8.16
C ASP A 176 4.48 -12.04 -7.68
N LEU A 177 3.24 -12.46 -7.96
CA LEU A 177 2.03 -11.76 -7.52
C LEU A 177 1.94 -11.69 -5.99
N THR A 178 2.29 -12.77 -5.30
CA THR A 178 2.33 -12.82 -3.83
C THR A 178 3.35 -11.82 -3.30
N THR A 179 4.59 -11.87 -3.82
CA THR A 179 5.67 -10.96 -3.43
C THR A 179 5.28 -9.50 -3.66
N LYS A 180 4.73 -9.16 -4.83
CA LYS A 180 4.29 -7.78 -5.14
C LYS A 180 3.18 -7.29 -4.20
N ASN A 181 2.28 -8.17 -3.78
CA ASN A 181 1.23 -7.81 -2.83
C ASN A 181 1.79 -7.59 -1.41
N GLU A 182 2.75 -8.40 -0.95
CA GLU A 182 3.42 -8.25 0.34
C GLU A 182 4.32 -7.01 0.40
N GLU A 183 5.03 -6.69 -0.70
CA GLU A 183 5.86 -5.49 -0.81
C GLU A 183 5.06 -4.21 -0.60
N VAL A 184 3.82 -4.15 -1.07
CA VAL A 184 2.93 -3.00 -0.83
C VAL A 184 2.60 -2.85 0.66
N ALA A 185 2.28 -3.96 1.36
CA ALA A 185 2.01 -3.93 2.80
C ALA A 185 3.23 -3.45 3.59
N THR A 186 4.42 -3.98 3.27
CA THR A 186 5.69 -3.58 3.88
C THR A 186 5.99 -2.09 3.63
N SER A 187 5.81 -1.61 2.40
CA SER A 187 6.03 -0.20 2.05
C SER A 187 5.05 0.73 2.75
N TYR A 188 3.81 0.30 2.95
CA TYR A 188 2.81 1.05 3.73
C TYR A 188 3.21 1.16 5.21
N ALA A 189 3.71 0.09 5.81
CA ALA A 189 4.25 0.12 7.17
C ALA A 189 5.44 1.10 7.28
N ASN A 190 6.35 1.07 6.32
CA ASN A 190 7.51 1.96 6.28
C ASN A 190 7.12 3.45 6.22
N ILE A 191 6.17 3.83 5.35
CA ILE A 191 5.69 5.23 5.30
C ILE A 191 4.94 5.61 6.58
N SER A 192 4.18 4.70 7.18
CA SER A 192 3.50 4.96 8.45
C SER A 192 4.50 5.24 9.56
N ASN A 193 5.54 4.43 9.68
CA ASN A 193 6.61 4.61 10.66
C ASN A 193 7.38 5.93 10.45
N SER A 194 7.67 6.30 9.19
CA SER A 194 8.34 7.57 8.90
C SER A 194 7.48 8.79 9.27
N ARG A 195 6.18 8.71 9.07
CA ARG A 195 5.22 9.75 9.52
C ARG A 195 5.18 9.88 11.05
N ILE A 196 5.21 8.76 11.77
CA ILE A 196 5.28 8.74 13.23
C ILE A 196 6.60 9.40 13.68
N ALA A 197 7.74 8.98 13.13
CA ALA A 197 9.06 9.54 13.47
C ALA A 197 9.11 11.07 13.21
N ARG A 198 8.61 11.53 12.06
CA ARG A 198 8.48 12.97 11.77
C ARG A 198 7.62 13.67 12.83
N ASN A 199 6.47 13.11 13.17
CA ASN A 199 5.56 13.74 14.14
C ASN A 199 6.19 13.80 15.54
N THR A 200 6.98 12.80 15.93
CA THR A 200 7.74 12.81 17.19
C THR A 200 8.76 13.95 17.19
N THR A 201 9.58 14.08 16.15
CA THR A 201 10.58 15.17 16.06
C THR A 201 9.92 16.56 16.02
N LEU A 202 8.75 16.70 15.40
CA LEU A 202 8.11 18.01 15.28
C LEU A 202 7.21 18.38 16.46
N TYR A 203 6.50 17.42 17.08
CA TYR A 203 5.33 17.70 17.92
C TYR A 203 5.27 16.98 19.26
N SER A 204 6.25 16.12 19.63
CA SER A 204 6.25 15.50 20.96
C SER A 204 6.27 16.55 22.07
N THR A 205 5.80 16.17 23.24
CA THR A 205 5.71 17.07 24.40
C THR A 205 7.07 17.52 24.94
N GLU A 206 8.13 16.73 24.68
CA GLU A 206 9.48 17.02 25.14
C GLU A 206 10.48 16.90 23.97
N GLY A 207 11.37 17.86 23.87
CA GLY A 207 12.49 17.87 22.93
C GLY A 207 12.13 18.04 21.46
N SER A 208 10.86 18.22 21.11
CA SER A 208 10.43 18.48 19.74
C SER A 208 10.72 19.93 19.30
N ILE A 209 10.63 20.18 17.99
CA ILE A 209 10.72 21.57 17.47
C ILE A 209 9.73 22.51 18.16
N PHE A 210 8.50 22.06 18.39
CA PHE A 210 7.47 22.91 19.03
C PHE A 210 7.80 23.21 20.49
N ASP A 211 8.22 22.20 21.24
CA ASP A 211 8.61 22.34 22.63
C ASP A 211 9.82 23.26 22.77
N VAL A 212 10.91 22.95 22.09
CA VAL A 212 12.15 23.73 22.11
C VAL A 212 11.92 25.17 21.63
N ALA A 213 11.13 25.38 20.58
CA ALA A 213 10.77 26.73 20.12
C ALA A 213 9.99 27.51 21.18
N SER A 214 9.09 26.86 21.94
CA SER A 214 8.39 27.48 23.04
C SER A 214 9.33 27.89 24.18
N GLU A 215 10.28 27.02 24.55
CA GLU A 215 11.27 27.30 25.58
C GLU A 215 12.21 28.43 25.17
N VAL A 216 12.72 28.43 23.92
CA VAL A 216 13.55 29.53 23.39
C VAL A 216 12.80 30.86 23.47
N LYS A 217 11.54 30.90 23.06
CA LYS A 217 10.72 32.12 23.14
C LYS A 217 10.50 32.63 24.58
N LYS A 218 10.42 31.71 25.56
CA LYS A 218 10.37 32.08 26.99
C LYS A 218 11.68 32.66 27.48
N TYR A 219 12.81 32.12 27.00
CA TYR A 219 14.14 32.58 27.39
C TYR A 219 14.48 33.97 26.88
N ILE A 220 14.03 34.34 25.67
CA ILE A 220 14.34 35.64 25.03
C ILE A 220 13.36 36.76 25.37
N LYS A 221 12.26 36.50 26.12
CA LYS A 221 11.32 37.50 26.63
C LYS A 221 11.79 38.10 27.94
#